data_ad3d3ba4a2605b36154166265494dc09
#
_entry.id   ad3d3ba4a2605b36154166265494dc09
#
_cell.length_a   1.000
_cell.length_b   1.000
_cell.length_c   1.000
_cell.angle_alpha   90.00
_cell.angle_beta   90.00
_cell.angle_gamma   90.00
#
_symmetry.space_group_name_H-M   'P 1'
#
loop_
_entity.id
_entity.type
_entity.pdbx_description
1 polymer ?
#
loop_
_entity_poly.entity_id
_entity_poly.type
_entity_poly.pdbx_seq_one_letter_code
_entity_poly.pdbx_strand_id
1 'polypeptide(L)'
;GFRERVTVTYAFLRETLQHVAAHGEAIVSMLAGCAMPPEEIAVRYRLEAFPDREVEILTREPYALDGGPIAVKVPYIGSFVAEHLVRRPWAYAVPETIARKLEGHGLRVERPASRPMLDVEIPIVRSAETEAGRKILESNTASHLEADLRRERRALPEGWALVPTEQQYGAIAVYLCEAGSDDGLLACGWIAEPAPGSEFPAWRVLSAPAS
;
A
#
# COMPACT_ATOMS: atom_id res chain seq x y z
N GLY A 1 18.18 -29.02 7.46
CA GLY A 1 17.47 -29.27 8.72
C GLY A 1 17.25 -28.01 9.53
N PHE A 2 16.64 -28.12 10.73
CA PHE A 2 16.36 -26.95 11.59
C PHE A 2 17.63 -26.16 11.95
N ARG A 3 18.69 -26.85 12.35
CA ARG A 3 19.96 -26.25 12.72
C ARG A 3 20.59 -25.44 11.56
N GLU A 4 20.52 -25.95 10.36
CA GLU A 4 21.02 -25.26 9.17
C GLU A 4 20.25 -23.98 8.89
N ARG A 5 18.91 -24.02 9.01
CA ARG A 5 18.05 -22.82 8.88
C ARG A 5 18.41 -21.75 9.88
N VAL A 6 18.59 -22.14 11.15
CA VAL A 6 19.02 -21.21 12.21
C VAL A 6 20.38 -20.60 11.88
N THR A 7 21.36 -21.41 11.42
CA THR A 7 22.69 -20.92 11.06
C THR A 7 22.64 -19.90 9.90
N VAL A 8 21.87 -20.19 8.85
CA VAL A 8 21.72 -19.31 7.70
C VAL A 8 21.01 -18.01 8.11
N THR A 9 19.93 -18.10 8.88
CA THR A 9 19.24 -16.91 9.38
C THR A 9 20.14 -16.04 10.26
N TYR A 10 20.89 -16.66 11.15
CA TYR A 10 21.87 -15.94 11.98
C TYR A 10 22.94 -15.23 11.14
N ALA A 11 23.51 -15.92 10.15
CA ALA A 11 24.50 -15.33 9.24
C ALA A 11 23.91 -14.14 8.48
N PHE A 12 22.71 -14.28 7.93
CA PHE A 12 21.99 -13.20 7.24
C PHE A 12 21.78 -11.98 8.14
N LEU A 13 21.24 -12.20 9.34
CA LEU A 13 21.00 -11.11 10.30
C LEU A 13 22.31 -10.42 10.71
N ARG A 14 23.37 -11.18 10.96
CA ARG A 14 24.68 -10.63 11.31
C ARG A 14 25.21 -9.73 10.19
N GLU A 15 25.22 -10.19 8.95
CA GLU A 15 25.69 -9.41 7.81
C GLU A 15 24.84 -8.16 7.57
N THR A 16 23.50 -8.28 7.74
CA THR A 16 22.59 -7.13 7.65
C THR A 16 22.92 -6.07 8.70
N LEU A 17 23.10 -6.48 9.97
CA LEU A 17 23.45 -5.56 11.06
C LEU A 17 24.83 -4.92 10.86
N GLN A 18 25.81 -5.67 10.40
CA GLN A 18 27.13 -5.13 10.08
C GLN A 18 27.07 -4.10 8.94
N HIS A 19 26.28 -4.38 7.89
CA HIS A 19 26.08 -3.45 6.79
C HIS A 19 25.38 -2.16 7.27
N VAL A 20 24.33 -2.27 8.07
CA VAL A 20 23.63 -1.12 8.65
C VAL A 20 24.57 -0.31 9.56
N ALA A 21 25.40 -0.97 10.38
CA ALA A 21 26.35 -0.29 11.25
C ALA A 21 27.42 0.47 10.44
N ALA A 22 27.88 -0.10 9.33
CA ALA A 22 28.88 0.53 8.47
C ALA A 22 28.34 1.69 7.62
N HIS A 23 27.02 1.70 7.31
CA HIS A 23 26.41 2.64 6.38
C HIS A 23 25.28 3.47 7.03
N GLY A 24 25.19 3.50 8.36
CA GLY A 24 24.09 4.11 9.10
C GLY A 24 23.80 5.56 8.73
N GLU A 25 24.86 6.40 8.59
CA GLU A 25 24.70 7.80 8.20
C GLU A 25 24.10 7.97 6.80
N ALA A 26 24.54 7.15 5.84
CA ALA A 26 24.01 7.18 4.48
C ALA A 26 22.55 6.72 4.44
N ILE A 27 22.19 5.70 5.22
CA ILE A 27 20.81 5.19 5.34
C ILE A 27 19.93 6.28 5.95
N VAL A 28 20.32 6.92 7.04
CA VAL A 28 19.56 8.00 7.69
C VAL A 28 19.38 9.20 6.74
N SER A 29 20.44 9.58 6.03
CA SER A 29 20.38 10.67 5.03
C SER A 29 19.40 10.35 3.89
N MET A 30 19.42 9.11 3.39
CA MET A 30 18.50 8.66 2.35
C MET A 30 17.04 8.68 2.83
N LEU A 31 16.79 8.18 4.04
CA LEU A 31 15.45 8.19 4.65
C LEU A 31 14.92 9.61 4.87
N ALA A 32 15.78 10.54 5.29
CA ALA A 32 15.41 11.95 5.44
C ALA A 32 15.02 12.59 4.09
N GLY A 33 15.68 12.21 3.00
CA GLY A 33 15.32 12.66 1.64
C GLY A 33 14.00 12.09 1.12
N CYS A 34 13.54 10.98 1.66
CA CYS A 34 12.27 10.34 1.30
C CYS A 34 11.08 10.78 2.18
N ALA A 35 11.26 11.77 3.06
CA ALA A 35 10.26 12.14 4.07
C ALA A 35 8.96 12.69 3.46
N MET A 36 9.03 13.32 2.29
CA MET A 36 7.85 13.88 1.63
C MET A 36 7.41 12.98 0.47
N PRO A 37 6.10 12.76 0.32
CA PRO A 37 5.59 11.92 -0.76
C PRO A 37 5.75 12.61 -2.13
N PRO A 38 6.00 11.85 -3.20
CA PRO A 38 6.02 12.39 -4.56
C PRO A 38 4.64 12.89 -5.01
N GLU A 39 4.59 13.61 -6.12
CA GLU A 39 3.32 14.07 -6.70
C GLU A 39 2.49 12.93 -7.30
N GLU A 40 3.14 11.92 -7.84
CA GLU A 40 2.50 10.72 -8.39
C GLU A 40 2.92 9.50 -7.58
N ILE A 41 1.94 8.70 -7.21
CA ILE A 41 2.12 7.52 -6.36
C ILE A 41 1.49 6.33 -7.07
N ALA A 42 2.26 5.27 -7.23
CA ALA A 42 1.72 4.01 -7.70
C ALA A 42 0.95 3.32 -6.57
N VAL A 43 -0.29 2.97 -6.83
CA VAL A 43 -1.18 2.30 -5.87
C VAL A 43 -1.50 0.87 -6.27
N ARG A 44 -1.11 0.47 -7.49
CA ARG A 44 -1.17 -0.90 -7.98
C ARG A 44 0.10 -1.23 -8.74
N TYR A 45 0.60 -2.44 -8.53
CA TYR A 45 1.82 -2.94 -9.13
C TYR A 45 1.64 -4.33 -9.71
N ARG A 46 2.40 -4.63 -10.76
CA ARG A 46 2.65 -6.00 -11.19
C ARG A 46 4.11 -6.36 -11.00
N LEU A 47 4.37 -7.61 -10.77
CA LEU A 47 5.72 -8.14 -10.69
C LEU A 47 6.16 -8.62 -12.07
N GLU A 48 7.34 -8.17 -12.49
CA GLU A 48 7.98 -8.61 -13.72
C GLU A 48 9.35 -9.24 -13.45
N ALA A 49 9.76 -10.12 -14.34
CA ALA A 49 11.13 -10.63 -14.34
C ALA A 49 12.11 -9.55 -14.81
N PHE A 50 13.26 -9.46 -14.19
CA PHE A 50 14.35 -8.69 -14.77
C PHE A 50 14.81 -9.38 -16.07
N PRO A 51 14.94 -8.63 -17.19
CA PRO A 51 15.14 -9.24 -18.51
C PRO A 51 16.40 -10.10 -18.63
N ASP A 52 17.46 -9.80 -17.88
CA ASP A 52 18.75 -10.47 -18.00
C ASP A 52 19.23 -11.07 -16.66
N ARG A 53 18.30 -11.38 -15.74
CA ARG A 53 18.66 -11.93 -14.43
C ARG A 53 17.95 -13.24 -14.16
N GLU A 54 18.74 -14.25 -13.87
CA GLU A 54 18.28 -15.54 -13.37
C GLU A 54 18.85 -15.77 -11.97
N VAL A 55 18.11 -16.51 -11.18
CA VAL A 55 18.59 -17.03 -9.89
C VAL A 55 18.58 -18.54 -9.92
N GLU A 56 19.59 -19.13 -9.31
CA GLU A 56 19.67 -20.55 -9.12
C GLU A 56 19.01 -20.92 -7.80
N ILE A 57 17.99 -21.76 -7.87
CA ILE A 57 17.29 -22.29 -6.71
C ILE A 57 17.58 -23.78 -6.57
N LEU A 58 17.79 -24.22 -5.33
CA LEU A 58 17.88 -25.62 -5.02
C LEU A 58 16.49 -26.17 -4.73
N THR A 59 16.04 -27.09 -5.53
CA THR A 59 14.74 -27.76 -5.38
C THR A 59 14.91 -29.28 -5.37
N ARG A 60 13.83 -30.03 -5.20
CA ARG A 60 13.79 -31.48 -5.36
C ARG A 60 12.74 -31.82 -6.40
N GLU A 61 12.95 -32.88 -7.15
CA GLU A 61 11.89 -33.41 -7.98
C GLU A 61 10.68 -33.80 -7.13
N PRO A 62 9.45 -33.43 -7.55
CA PRO A 62 8.24 -33.58 -6.72
C PRO A 62 7.99 -34.98 -6.20
N TYR A 63 8.53 -36.02 -6.87
CA TYR A 63 8.27 -37.42 -6.54
C TYR A 63 9.54 -38.21 -6.13
N ALA A 64 10.72 -37.57 -6.12
CA ALA A 64 11.97 -38.23 -5.72
C ALA A 64 12.26 -37.96 -4.24
N LEU A 65 11.67 -38.78 -3.35
CA LEU A 65 11.89 -38.66 -1.89
C LEU A 65 13.36 -38.85 -1.47
N ASP A 66 14.13 -39.60 -2.25
CA ASP A 66 15.52 -39.93 -1.99
C ASP A 66 16.51 -39.20 -2.90
N GLY A 67 16.04 -38.31 -3.79
CA GLY A 67 16.87 -37.51 -4.67
C GLY A 67 17.57 -36.38 -3.90
N GLY A 68 18.84 -36.14 -4.23
CA GLY A 68 19.57 -34.94 -3.79
C GLY A 68 18.92 -33.67 -4.34
N PRO A 69 19.27 -32.50 -3.81
CA PRO A 69 18.80 -31.24 -4.37
C PRO A 69 19.30 -31.08 -5.81
N ILE A 70 18.40 -30.63 -6.67
CA ILE A 70 18.72 -30.23 -8.05
C ILE A 70 18.75 -28.71 -8.12
N ALA A 71 19.72 -28.16 -8.86
CA ALA A 71 19.80 -26.73 -9.12
C ALA A 71 18.99 -26.40 -10.37
N VAL A 72 18.07 -25.47 -10.25
CA VAL A 72 17.24 -24.99 -11.36
C VAL A 72 17.42 -23.49 -11.50
N LYS A 73 17.71 -23.01 -12.70
CA LYS A 73 17.72 -21.58 -13.01
C LYS A 73 16.30 -21.13 -13.34
N VAL A 74 15.87 -20.07 -12.68
CA VAL A 74 14.57 -19.46 -12.89
C VAL A 74 14.74 -17.95 -13.11
N PRO A 75 13.86 -17.30 -13.88
CA PRO A 75 13.86 -15.85 -14.01
C PRO A 75 13.76 -15.17 -12.63
N TYR A 76 14.55 -14.13 -12.41
CA TYR A 76 14.43 -13.34 -11.20
C TYR A 76 13.27 -12.37 -11.31
N ILE A 77 12.13 -12.72 -10.71
CA ILE A 77 10.94 -11.90 -10.62
C ILE A 77 11.08 -10.99 -9.40
N GLY A 78 11.29 -9.70 -9.63
CA GLY A 78 11.54 -8.74 -8.55
C GLY A 78 11.43 -7.28 -8.98
N SER A 79 11.03 -7.03 -10.23
CA SER A 79 10.74 -5.69 -10.73
C SER A 79 9.27 -5.35 -10.45
N PHE A 80 9.04 -4.33 -9.62
CA PHE A 80 7.70 -3.79 -9.39
C PHE A 80 7.41 -2.72 -10.44
N VAL A 81 6.48 -3.00 -11.35
CA VAL A 81 6.06 -2.08 -12.40
C VAL A 81 4.71 -1.49 -12.03
N ALA A 82 4.62 -0.16 -12.00
CA ALA A 82 3.39 0.53 -11.68
C ALA A 82 2.31 0.24 -12.75
N GLU A 83 1.14 -0.20 -12.32
CA GLU A 83 -0.04 -0.38 -13.18
C GLU A 83 -1.04 0.76 -13.03
N HIS A 84 -1.16 1.32 -11.83
CA HIS A 84 -2.04 2.42 -11.55
C HIS A 84 -1.29 3.52 -10.79
N LEU A 85 -1.11 4.64 -11.45
CA LEU A 85 -0.53 5.87 -10.89
C LEU A 85 -1.64 6.84 -10.53
N VAL A 86 -1.54 7.44 -9.35
CA VAL A 86 -2.49 8.43 -8.86
C VAL A 86 -1.72 9.71 -8.56
N ARG A 87 -2.23 10.83 -9.08
CA ARG A 87 -1.76 12.13 -8.65
C ARG A 87 -2.24 12.40 -7.23
N ARG A 88 -1.31 12.68 -6.35
CA ARG A 88 -1.55 12.93 -4.94
C ARG A 88 -2.55 14.08 -4.74
N PRO A 89 -3.75 13.87 -4.15
CA PRO A 89 -4.68 14.94 -3.82
C PRO A 89 -4.13 15.78 -2.66
N TRP A 90 -4.73 16.93 -2.39
CA TRP A 90 -4.40 17.74 -1.21
C TRP A 90 -4.64 16.97 0.11
N ALA A 91 -5.78 16.29 0.22
CA ALA A 91 -6.13 15.45 1.38
C ALA A 91 -7.11 14.34 0.98
N TYR A 92 -7.34 13.42 1.89
CA TYR A 92 -8.50 12.52 1.86
C TYR A 92 -9.49 12.92 2.94
N ALA A 93 -10.79 12.98 2.59
CA ALA A 93 -11.88 13.05 3.55
C ALA A 93 -12.35 11.62 3.83
N VAL A 94 -12.34 11.22 5.10
CA VAL A 94 -12.65 9.85 5.52
C VAL A 94 -13.50 9.84 6.80
N PRO A 95 -14.33 8.80 7.03
CA PRO A 95 -15.00 8.59 8.31
C PRO A 95 -14.03 8.52 9.49
N GLU A 96 -14.46 8.95 10.66
CA GLU A 96 -13.66 8.94 11.88
C GLU A 96 -13.07 7.57 12.21
N THR A 97 -13.76 6.48 11.91
CA THR A 97 -13.26 5.11 12.12
C THR A 97 -12.03 4.78 11.29
N ILE A 98 -11.96 5.30 10.06
CA ILE A 98 -10.79 5.17 9.18
C ILE A 98 -9.72 6.14 9.62
N ALA A 99 -10.08 7.39 9.94
CA ALA A 99 -9.16 8.42 10.41
C ALA A 99 -8.30 7.94 11.58
N ARG A 100 -8.89 7.31 12.59
CA ARG A 100 -8.17 6.75 13.75
C ARG A 100 -7.17 5.66 13.37
N LYS A 101 -7.50 4.84 12.38
CA LYS A 101 -6.57 3.81 11.89
C LYS A 101 -5.38 4.47 11.19
N LEU A 102 -5.64 5.51 10.39
CA LEU A 102 -4.59 6.28 9.72
C LEU A 102 -3.68 7.01 10.74
N GLU A 103 -4.23 7.54 11.84
CA GLU A 103 -3.42 8.06 12.95
C GLU A 103 -2.51 6.99 13.55
N GLY A 104 -2.98 5.75 13.67
CA GLY A 104 -2.17 4.62 14.11
C GLY A 104 -0.96 4.32 13.19
N HIS A 105 -1.02 4.73 11.93
CA HIS A 105 0.10 4.70 10.98
C HIS A 105 0.99 5.95 11.03
N GLY A 106 0.78 6.85 12.00
CA GLY A 106 1.57 8.06 12.18
C GLY A 106 1.14 9.24 11.31
N LEU A 107 -0.03 9.18 10.69
CA LEU A 107 -0.56 10.26 9.87
C LEU A 107 -1.24 11.33 10.75
N ARG A 108 -0.99 12.60 10.42
CA ARG A 108 -1.73 13.72 10.98
C ARG A 108 -3.13 13.74 10.38
N VAL A 109 -4.13 13.86 11.24
CA VAL A 109 -5.54 13.98 10.91
C VAL A 109 -6.09 15.30 11.41
N GLU A 110 -6.85 15.99 10.57
CA GLU A 110 -7.49 17.26 10.91
C GLU A 110 -8.99 17.04 11.07
N ARG A 111 -9.54 17.56 12.17
CA ARG A 111 -10.97 17.53 12.50
C ARG A 111 -11.52 18.94 12.54
N PRO A 112 -11.97 19.49 11.40
CA PRO A 112 -12.50 20.85 11.35
C PRO A 112 -13.69 21.01 12.29
N ALA A 113 -13.71 22.11 13.05
CA ALA A 113 -14.84 22.43 13.93
C ALA A 113 -16.16 22.75 13.15
N SER A 114 -15.99 23.18 11.91
CA SER A 114 -17.10 23.41 10.96
C SER A 114 -17.09 22.33 9.88
N ARG A 115 -18.16 22.25 9.10
CA ARG A 115 -18.27 21.37 7.93
C ARG A 115 -17.94 22.14 6.65
N PRO A 116 -16.65 22.30 6.30
CA PRO A 116 -16.25 23.08 5.14
C PRO A 116 -16.81 22.49 3.84
N MET A 117 -17.08 23.38 2.89
CA MET A 117 -17.35 22.98 1.51
C MET A 117 -16.05 22.63 0.81
N LEU A 118 -15.95 21.43 0.27
CA LEU A 118 -14.75 20.87 -0.35
C LEU A 118 -15.00 20.59 -1.83
N ASP A 119 -13.99 20.84 -2.66
CA ASP A 119 -13.94 20.32 -4.02
C ASP A 119 -13.40 18.89 -3.96
N VAL A 120 -14.24 17.93 -4.27
CA VAL A 120 -13.92 16.50 -4.07
C VAL A 120 -14.08 15.69 -5.35
N GLU A 121 -13.31 14.62 -5.43
CA GLU A 121 -13.57 13.48 -6.31
C GLU A 121 -13.99 12.30 -5.42
N ILE A 122 -15.20 11.82 -5.66
CA ILE A 122 -15.82 10.71 -4.93
C ILE A 122 -15.74 9.48 -5.82
N PRO A 123 -15.03 8.41 -5.40
CA PRO A 123 -15.05 7.16 -6.15
C PRO A 123 -16.43 6.50 -6.02
N ILE A 124 -17.06 6.23 -7.17
CA ILE A 124 -18.31 5.48 -7.28
C ILE A 124 -17.96 4.07 -7.72
N VAL A 125 -18.24 3.12 -6.89
CA VAL A 125 -17.88 1.71 -7.09
C VAL A 125 -18.58 1.16 -8.33
N ARG A 126 -17.82 0.62 -9.28
CA ARG A 126 -18.33 -0.16 -10.42
C ARG A 126 -18.42 -1.62 -10.07
N SER A 127 -17.33 -2.15 -9.55
CA SER A 127 -17.22 -3.53 -9.10
C SER A 127 -16.28 -3.62 -7.90
N ALA A 128 -16.58 -4.54 -7.02
CA ALA A 128 -15.71 -4.94 -5.94
C ALA A 128 -15.72 -6.47 -5.87
N GLU A 129 -14.56 -7.08 -5.89
CA GLU A 129 -14.39 -8.52 -5.78
C GLU A 129 -13.35 -8.81 -4.71
N THR A 130 -13.69 -9.69 -3.81
CA THR A 130 -12.78 -10.18 -2.78
C THR A 130 -12.56 -11.67 -3.03
N GLU A 131 -11.33 -12.07 -3.35
CA GLU A 131 -11.01 -13.48 -3.54
C GLU A 131 -11.06 -14.21 -2.19
N ALA A 132 -12.20 -14.82 -1.89
CA ALA A 132 -12.41 -15.56 -0.65
C ALA A 132 -11.35 -16.67 -0.51
N GLY A 133 -10.58 -16.61 0.58
CA GLY A 133 -9.55 -17.60 0.90
C GLY A 133 -8.16 -17.34 0.31
N ARG A 134 -7.99 -16.37 -0.57
CA ARG A 134 -6.67 -15.97 -1.05
C ARG A 134 -6.14 -14.82 -0.19
N LYS A 135 -5.50 -15.17 0.91
CA LYS A 135 -4.76 -14.20 1.73
C LYS A 135 -3.40 -13.94 1.11
N ILE A 136 -3.09 -12.69 0.84
CA ILE A 136 -1.75 -12.26 0.41
C ILE A 136 -0.81 -12.27 1.63
N LEU A 137 -1.32 -11.82 2.76
CA LEU A 137 -0.71 -11.89 4.10
C LEU A 137 -1.79 -12.34 5.08
N GLU A 138 -1.44 -12.67 6.32
CA GLU A 138 -2.41 -13.12 7.34
C GLU A 138 -3.59 -12.15 7.55
N SER A 139 -3.39 -10.85 7.27
CA SER A 139 -4.37 -9.78 7.45
C SER A 139 -5.00 -9.25 6.16
N ASN A 140 -4.37 -9.46 5.00
CA ASN A 140 -4.83 -8.88 3.74
C ASN A 140 -5.42 -9.95 2.82
N THR A 141 -6.57 -9.62 2.24
CA THR A 141 -7.25 -10.46 1.25
C THR A 141 -7.02 -9.87 -0.14
N ALA A 142 -6.73 -10.72 -1.14
CA ALA A 142 -6.70 -10.24 -2.52
C ALA A 142 -8.06 -9.64 -2.86
N SER A 143 -8.07 -8.37 -3.20
CA SER A 143 -9.28 -7.64 -3.57
C SER A 143 -9.04 -6.84 -4.82
N HIS A 144 -10.06 -6.75 -5.65
CA HIS A 144 -10.06 -5.92 -6.83
C HIS A 144 -11.26 -4.99 -6.77
N LEU A 145 -11.02 -3.69 -6.79
CA LEU A 145 -12.06 -2.67 -6.79
C LEU A 145 -11.85 -1.71 -7.95
N GLU A 146 -12.89 -1.52 -8.73
CA GLU A 146 -12.94 -0.52 -9.79
C GLU A 146 -13.97 0.55 -9.43
N ALA A 147 -13.62 1.81 -9.64
CA ALA A 147 -14.49 2.94 -9.37
C ALA A 147 -14.32 4.04 -10.43
N ASP A 148 -15.40 4.74 -10.69
CA ASP A 148 -15.40 5.97 -11.49
C ASP A 148 -15.36 7.17 -10.55
N LEU A 149 -14.63 8.22 -10.93
CA LEU A 149 -14.53 9.42 -10.13
C LEU A 149 -15.65 10.40 -10.48
N ARG A 150 -16.46 10.77 -9.49
CA ARG A 150 -17.44 11.84 -9.61
C ARG A 150 -16.92 13.08 -8.92
N ARG A 151 -16.70 14.15 -9.69
CA ARG A 151 -16.27 15.44 -9.16
C ARG A 151 -17.46 16.30 -8.79
N GLU A 152 -17.45 16.83 -7.57
CA GLU A 152 -18.49 17.73 -7.07
C GLU A 152 -17.97 18.61 -5.94
N ARG A 153 -18.75 19.64 -5.60
CA ARG A 153 -18.53 20.44 -4.39
C ARG A 153 -19.47 19.99 -3.29
N ARG A 154 -18.91 19.54 -2.19
CA ARG A 154 -19.68 18.88 -1.11
C ARG A 154 -19.18 19.31 0.27
N ALA A 155 -20.12 19.47 1.21
CA ALA A 155 -19.78 19.69 2.61
C ALA A 155 -19.15 18.44 3.22
N LEU A 156 -18.11 18.62 4.03
CA LEU A 156 -17.54 17.50 4.80
C LEU A 156 -18.64 16.84 5.64
N PRO A 157 -18.89 15.52 5.52
CA PRO A 157 -19.91 14.86 6.31
C PRO A 157 -19.63 14.95 7.82
N GLU A 158 -20.68 14.90 8.62
CA GLU A 158 -20.55 14.81 10.06
C GLU A 158 -19.83 13.53 10.48
N GLY A 159 -18.90 13.63 11.42
CA GLY A 159 -18.08 12.50 11.86
C GLY A 159 -17.00 12.08 10.86
N TRP A 160 -16.67 12.94 9.89
CA TRP A 160 -15.54 12.75 8.97
C TRP A 160 -14.38 13.69 9.34
N ALA A 161 -13.20 13.27 8.95
CA ALA A 161 -11.96 14.01 9.14
C ALA A 161 -11.19 14.16 7.82
N LEU A 162 -10.23 15.06 7.81
CA LEU A 162 -9.32 15.31 6.70
C LEU A 162 -7.95 14.74 7.02
N VAL A 163 -7.37 14.05 6.06
CA VAL A 163 -6.02 13.50 6.14
C VAL A 163 -5.17 14.16 5.05
N PRO A 164 -4.46 15.25 5.36
CA PRO A 164 -3.58 15.92 4.42
C PRO A 164 -2.53 14.95 3.90
N THR A 165 -2.21 15.04 2.61
CA THR A 165 -1.19 14.16 2.01
C THR A 165 0.20 14.79 2.00
N GLU A 166 0.29 16.12 2.15
CA GLU A 166 1.56 16.83 2.27
C GLU A 166 2.09 16.76 3.71
N GLN A 167 2.54 15.57 4.07
CA GLN A 167 3.11 15.27 5.37
C GLN A 167 4.05 14.07 5.28
N GLN A 168 4.88 13.90 6.29
CA GLN A 168 5.63 12.67 6.46
C GLN A 168 4.68 11.46 6.43
N TYR A 169 5.03 10.44 5.66
CA TYR A 169 4.19 9.26 5.41
C TYR A 169 2.89 9.52 4.63
N GLY A 170 2.70 10.72 4.04
CA GLY A 170 1.50 11.03 3.25
C GLY A 170 1.25 10.09 2.08
N ALA A 171 2.29 9.42 1.56
CA ALA A 171 2.15 8.35 0.56
C ALA A 171 1.31 7.17 1.10
N ILE A 172 1.40 6.87 2.41
CA ILE A 172 0.60 5.82 3.05
C ILE A 172 -0.89 6.19 2.98
N ALA A 173 -1.23 7.48 3.20
CA ALA A 173 -2.61 7.94 3.07
C ALA A 173 -3.15 7.69 1.66
N VAL A 174 -2.36 7.99 0.62
CA VAL A 174 -2.75 7.73 -0.77
C VAL A 174 -2.93 6.24 -1.00
N TYR A 175 -1.95 5.44 -0.61
CA TYR A 175 -1.95 4.00 -0.84
C TYR A 175 -3.12 3.30 -0.14
N LEU A 176 -3.45 3.70 1.08
CA LEU A 176 -4.57 3.12 1.83
C LEU A 176 -5.94 3.64 1.37
N CYS A 177 -6.06 4.93 1.02
CA CYS A 177 -7.36 5.56 0.73
C CYS A 177 -7.79 5.45 -0.74
N GLU A 178 -6.90 5.07 -1.65
CA GLU A 178 -7.30 4.88 -3.05
C GLU A 178 -8.14 3.62 -3.24
N ALA A 179 -9.28 3.80 -3.92
CA ALA A 179 -10.23 2.72 -4.15
C ALA A 179 -9.62 1.55 -4.94
N GLY A 180 -8.75 1.84 -5.91
CA GLY A 180 -8.09 0.84 -6.75
C GLY A 180 -6.73 0.36 -6.24
N SER A 181 -6.39 0.59 -4.97
CA SER A 181 -5.11 0.18 -4.40
C SER A 181 -5.07 -1.32 -4.08
N ASP A 182 -3.90 -1.94 -4.26
CA ASP A 182 -3.67 -3.35 -3.94
C ASP A 182 -3.82 -3.66 -2.44
N ASP A 183 -3.44 -2.71 -1.58
CA ASP A 183 -3.51 -2.82 -0.11
C ASP A 183 -4.36 -1.71 0.51
N GLY A 184 -5.43 -1.29 -0.20
CA GLY A 184 -6.36 -0.25 0.25
C GLY A 184 -7.30 -0.71 1.36
N LEU A 185 -8.27 0.14 1.68
CA LEU A 185 -9.24 -0.07 2.79
C LEU A 185 -9.97 -1.41 2.69
N LEU A 186 -10.30 -1.86 1.48
CA LEU A 186 -10.98 -3.14 1.26
C LEU A 186 -10.04 -4.32 1.51
N ALA A 187 -8.85 -4.29 0.94
CA ALA A 187 -7.85 -5.35 1.09
C ALA A 187 -7.43 -5.55 2.56
N CYS A 188 -7.29 -4.45 3.31
CA CYS A 188 -6.99 -4.46 4.74
C CYS A 188 -8.20 -4.84 5.62
N GLY A 189 -9.39 -5.06 5.04
CA GLY A 189 -10.61 -5.37 5.79
C GLY A 189 -11.08 -4.22 6.70
N TRP A 190 -10.73 -2.97 6.35
CA TRP A 190 -11.18 -1.81 7.13
C TRP A 190 -12.59 -1.37 6.78
N ILE A 191 -13.06 -1.77 5.62
CA ILE A 191 -14.43 -1.60 5.15
C ILE A 191 -14.97 -2.96 4.69
N ALA A 192 -16.28 -3.12 4.74
CA ALA A 192 -16.97 -4.21 4.08
C ALA A 192 -16.93 -4.01 2.56
N GLU A 193 -17.11 -5.09 1.80
CA GLU A 193 -17.19 -5.03 0.34
C GLU A 193 -18.32 -4.07 -0.08
N PRO A 194 -18.01 -2.98 -0.80
CA PRO A 194 -19.00 -1.98 -1.17
C PRO A 194 -19.83 -2.45 -2.36
N ALA A 195 -21.11 -2.12 -2.35
CA ALA A 195 -22.02 -2.46 -3.44
C ALA A 195 -21.73 -1.60 -4.69
N PRO A 196 -21.92 -2.15 -5.91
CA PRO A 196 -21.88 -1.36 -7.13
C PRO A 196 -22.84 -0.15 -7.06
N GLY A 197 -22.37 1.01 -7.51
CA GLY A 197 -23.10 2.29 -7.45
C GLY A 197 -22.97 3.02 -6.11
N SER A 198 -22.40 2.41 -5.08
CA SER A 198 -22.17 3.09 -3.79
C SER A 198 -20.94 4.04 -3.85
N GLU A 199 -20.94 5.04 -2.97
CA GLU A 199 -19.77 5.89 -2.76
C GLU A 199 -18.74 5.17 -1.91
N PHE A 200 -17.46 5.20 -2.37
CA PHE A 200 -16.35 4.69 -1.57
C PHE A 200 -16.06 5.65 -0.41
N PRO A 201 -15.77 5.17 0.80
CA PRO A 201 -15.67 6.00 2.00
C PRO A 201 -14.31 6.71 2.15
N ALA A 202 -13.67 7.07 1.06
CA ALA A 202 -12.50 7.93 1.04
C ALA A 202 -12.60 8.84 -0.19
N TRP A 203 -12.79 10.14 0.03
CA TRP A 203 -12.94 11.12 -1.03
C TRP A 203 -11.62 11.86 -1.22
N ARG A 204 -11.18 12.03 -2.45
CA ARG A 204 -10.04 12.89 -2.76
C ARG A 204 -10.47 14.35 -2.61
N VAL A 205 -9.79 15.11 -1.79
CA VAL A 205 -9.97 16.56 -1.66
C VAL A 205 -8.91 17.24 -2.53
N LEU A 206 -9.35 18.04 -3.50
CA LEU A 206 -8.48 18.56 -4.56
C LEU A 206 -7.67 19.76 -4.13
N SER A 207 -8.22 20.58 -3.20
CA SER A 207 -7.57 21.78 -2.69
C SER A 207 -7.96 22.04 -1.24
N ALA A 208 -7.16 22.84 -0.54
CA ALA A 208 -7.51 23.31 0.79
C ALA A 208 -8.86 24.03 0.77
N PRO A 209 -9.71 23.85 1.82
CA PRO A 209 -10.95 24.61 1.93
C PRO A 209 -10.64 26.12 1.99
N ALA A 210 -11.49 26.94 1.36
CA ALA A 210 -11.41 28.37 1.50
C ALA A 210 -11.64 28.77 2.98
N SER A 211 -10.78 29.62 3.48
CA SER A 211 -10.83 30.16 4.84
C SER A 211 -12.12 30.94 5.11
#